data_38e258050c2c8878ed00fb88a9fe2642
#
_entry.id   38e258050c2c8878ed00fb88a9fe2642
#
_cell.length_a   1.000
_cell.length_b   1.000
_cell.length_c   1.000
_cell.angle_alpha   90.00
_cell.angle_beta   90.00
_cell.angle_gamma   90.00
#
_symmetry.space_group_name_H-M   'P 1'
#
loop_
_entity.id
_entity.type
_entity.pdbx_description
1 polymer ?
#
loop_
_entity_poly.entity_id
_entity_poly.type
_entity_poly.pdbx_seq_one_letter_code
_entity_poly.pdbx_strand_id
1 'polypeptide(L)'
;MKAVHFGAGKIGRGFIADLLHDTGYEITFVDVNEKLNEELNKYHNYYLYVIEEDYKRKEIDKVSALSPITQKDDVTQAIVDADLVTTAVLA
;
A
#
# COMPACT_ATOMS: atom_id res chain seq x y z
N MET A 1 -2.89 -13.89 -1.11
CA MET A 1 -4.10 -13.04 -0.92
C MET A 1 -3.79 -11.61 -1.33
N LYS A 2 -4.78 -10.92 -1.82
CA LYS A 2 -4.63 -9.55 -2.34
C LYS A 2 -5.45 -8.58 -1.53
N ALA A 3 -4.83 -7.45 -1.15
CA ALA A 3 -5.49 -6.35 -0.47
C ALA A 3 -5.38 -5.08 -1.29
N VAL A 4 -6.44 -4.28 -1.31
CA VAL A 4 -6.44 -2.93 -1.85
C VAL A 4 -6.59 -1.96 -0.69
N HIS A 5 -5.69 -1.00 -0.61
CA HIS A 5 -5.75 0.03 0.43
C HIS A 5 -5.83 1.41 -0.22
N PHE A 6 -6.88 2.15 0.11
CA PHE A 6 -7.07 3.52 -0.37
C PHE A 6 -6.31 4.48 0.53
N GLY A 7 -5.36 5.18 -0.06
CA GLY A 7 -4.47 6.11 0.63
C GLY A 7 -3.11 5.51 0.90
N ALA A 8 -2.06 6.07 0.31
CA ALA A 8 -0.69 5.62 0.51
C ALA A 8 0.12 6.59 1.38
N GLY A 9 -0.57 7.38 2.21
CA GLY A 9 0.04 8.29 3.16
C GLY A 9 0.74 7.56 4.31
N LYS A 10 1.24 8.30 5.28
CA LYS A 10 2.00 7.74 6.40
C LYS A 10 1.27 6.64 7.17
N ILE A 11 -0.03 6.82 7.41
CA ILE A 11 -0.83 5.83 8.15
C ILE A 11 -0.99 4.55 7.33
N GLY A 12 -1.32 4.67 6.03
CA GLY A 12 -1.46 3.53 5.15
C GLY A 12 -0.18 2.73 5.02
N ARG A 13 0.94 3.40 4.71
CA ARG A 13 2.23 2.74 4.54
C ARG A 13 2.84 2.28 5.86
N GLY A 14 2.62 3.04 6.96
CA GLY A 14 3.27 2.75 8.23
C GLY A 14 2.53 1.76 9.10
N PHE A 15 1.20 1.80 9.11
CA PHE A 15 0.40 1.00 10.03
C PHE A 15 -0.38 -0.12 9.33
N ILE A 16 -1.23 0.24 8.38
CA ILE A 16 -2.11 -0.73 7.74
C ILE A 16 -1.32 -1.72 6.90
N ALA A 17 -0.37 -1.23 6.09
CA ALA A 17 0.43 -2.09 5.24
C ALA A 17 1.32 -3.04 6.03
N ASP A 18 1.83 -2.60 7.19
CA ASP A 18 2.61 -3.46 8.06
C ASP A 18 1.79 -4.66 8.55
N LEU A 19 0.57 -4.40 9.00
CA LEU A 19 -0.34 -5.48 9.42
C LEU A 19 -0.68 -6.44 8.26
N LEU A 20 -0.98 -5.90 7.09
CA LEU A 20 -1.33 -6.70 5.92
C LEU A 20 -0.13 -7.50 5.40
N HIS A 21 1.05 -6.90 5.40
CA HIS A 21 2.28 -7.58 4.99
C HIS A 21 2.58 -8.78 5.88
N ASP A 22 2.45 -8.62 7.19
CA ASP A 22 2.70 -9.70 8.14
C ASP A 22 1.72 -10.85 8.00
N THR A 23 0.53 -10.59 7.48
CA THR A 23 -0.46 -11.64 7.22
C THR A 23 -0.37 -12.22 5.79
N GLY A 24 0.64 -11.81 5.02
CA GLY A 24 0.93 -12.40 3.71
C GLY A 24 0.17 -11.80 2.54
N TYR A 25 -0.40 -10.60 2.67
CA TYR A 25 -1.10 -9.93 1.57
C TYR A 25 -0.14 -9.27 0.58
N GLU A 26 -0.46 -9.38 -0.70
CA GLU A 26 0.04 -8.47 -1.71
C GLU A 26 -0.83 -7.20 -1.63
N ILE A 27 -0.20 -6.04 -1.58
CA ILE A 27 -0.89 -4.78 -1.31
C ILE A 27 -0.87 -3.89 -2.55
N THR A 28 -2.04 -3.45 -2.98
CA THR A 28 -2.17 -2.39 -3.98
C THR A 28 -2.69 -1.15 -3.30
N PHE A 29 -1.89 -0.10 -3.31
CA PHE A 29 -2.31 1.22 -2.83
C PHE A 29 -3.06 1.95 -3.93
N VAL A 30 -4.10 2.68 -3.58
CA VAL A 30 -4.79 3.58 -4.48
C VAL A 30 -4.63 5.00 -3.94
N ASP A 31 -3.92 5.84 -4.67
CA ASP A 31 -3.61 7.20 -4.23
C ASP A 31 -3.49 8.15 -5.42
N VAL A 32 -3.83 9.41 -5.20
CA VAL A 32 -3.72 10.47 -6.22
C VAL A 32 -2.30 11.00 -6.37
N ASN A 33 -1.40 10.67 -5.47
CA ASN A 33 0.00 11.12 -5.51
C ASN A 33 0.80 10.30 -6.52
N GLU A 34 0.92 10.83 -7.73
CA GLU A 34 1.58 10.12 -8.83
C GLU A 34 3.05 9.84 -8.58
N LYS A 35 3.76 10.76 -7.94
CA LYS A 35 5.17 10.56 -7.63
C LYS A 35 5.39 9.40 -6.68
N LEU A 36 4.56 9.29 -5.65
CA LEU A 36 4.60 8.18 -4.72
C LEU A 36 4.24 6.86 -5.41
N ASN A 37 3.23 6.89 -6.27
CA ASN A 37 2.81 5.71 -7.03
C ASN A 37 3.92 5.22 -7.94
N GLU A 38 4.63 6.14 -8.62
CA GLU A 38 5.77 5.78 -9.46
C GLU A 38 6.88 5.09 -8.66
N GLU A 39 7.20 5.60 -7.49
CA GLU A 39 8.22 5.00 -6.64
C GLU A 39 7.82 3.60 -6.15
N LEU A 40 6.57 3.44 -5.71
CA LEU A 40 6.06 2.15 -5.27
C LEU A 40 6.06 1.12 -6.41
N ASN A 41 5.71 1.54 -7.62
CA ASN A 41 5.69 0.65 -8.79
C ASN A 41 7.08 0.36 -9.34
N LYS A 42 8.05 1.23 -9.09
CA LYS A 42 9.43 1.05 -9.54
C LYS A 42 10.15 0.00 -8.70
N TYR A 43 10.00 0.07 -7.39
CA TYR A 43 10.74 -0.78 -6.46
C TYR A 43 9.92 -1.93 -5.89
N HIS A 44 8.60 -1.81 -5.85
CA HIS A 44 7.67 -2.77 -5.25
C HIS A 44 7.99 -3.10 -3.80
N ASN A 45 8.68 -2.19 -3.13
CA ASN A 45 8.99 -2.28 -1.71
C ASN A 45 9.25 -0.91 -1.11
N TYR A 46 9.24 -0.84 0.20
CA TYR A 46 9.74 0.29 0.98
C TYR A 46 10.11 -0.19 2.38
N TYR A 47 10.73 0.69 3.14
CA TYR A 47 11.23 0.33 4.46
C TYR A 47 10.54 1.14 5.55
N LEU A 48 10.20 0.46 6.64
CA LEU A 48 9.73 1.08 7.87
C LEU A 48 10.82 0.97 8.93
N TYR A 49 10.94 2.00 9.74
CA TYR A 49 11.84 1.99 10.90
C TYR A 49 11.02 1.77 12.15
N VAL A 50 11.28 0.67 12.86
CA VAL A 50 10.57 0.32 14.08
C VAL A 50 11.39 0.84 15.27
N ILE A 51 10.91 1.94 15.87
CA ILE A 51 11.61 2.65 16.94
C ILE A 51 11.72 1.81 18.23
N GLU A 52 10.74 0.99 18.50
CA GLU A 52 10.65 0.21 19.75
C GLU A 52 11.61 -0.96 19.84
N GLU A 53 12.20 -1.37 18.72
CA GLU A 53 13.11 -2.52 18.65
C GLU A 53 14.49 -2.12 18.11
N ASP A 54 15.19 -1.20 18.79
CA ASP A 54 16.52 -0.76 18.41
C ASP A 54 16.65 -0.20 16.99
N TYR A 55 15.62 0.54 16.54
CA TYR A 55 15.59 1.18 15.21
C TYR A 55 15.77 0.19 14.06
N LYS A 56 15.25 -1.01 14.20
CA LYS A 56 15.34 -2.00 13.13
C LYS A 56 14.52 -1.58 11.91
N ARG A 57 15.12 -1.77 10.75
CA ARG A 57 14.46 -1.53 9.48
C ARG A 57 13.66 -2.76 9.08
N LYS A 58 12.40 -2.57 8.73
CA LYS A 58 11.53 -3.64 8.22
C LYS A 58 11.19 -3.38 6.76
N GLU A 59 11.43 -4.36 5.91
CA GLU A 59 11.03 -4.27 4.51
C GLU A 59 9.57 -4.65 4.32
N ILE A 60 8.84 -3.81 3.59
CA ILE A 60 7.48 -4.10 3.14
C ILE A 60 7.56 -4.30 1.63
N ASP A 61 7.41 -5.52 1.19
CA ASP A 61 7.48 -5.90 -0.22
C ASP A 61 6.10 -6.28 -0.78
N LYS A 62 6.07 -6.68 -2.04
CA LYS A 62 4.83 -7.05 -2.75
C LYS A 62 3.81 -5.93 -2.75
N VAL A 63 4.28 -4.71 -2.97
CA VAL A 63 3.46 -3.51 -3.03
C VAL A 63 3.43 -2.94 -4.44
N SER A 64 2.31 -2.35 -4.80
CA SER A 64 2.13 -1.61 -6.04
C SER A 64 1.15 -0.48 -5.79
N ALA A 65 0.97 0.40 -6.77
CA ALA A 65 0.08 1.53 -6.61
C ALA A 65 -0.65 1.84 -7.91
N LEU A 66 -1.88 2.32 -7.78
CA LEU A 66 -2.73 2.75 -8.89
C LEU A 66 -3.26 4.15 -8.64
N SER A 67 -3.45 4.91 -9.70
CA SER A 67 -4.09 6.22 -9.65
C SER A 67 -5.58 6.07 -9.87
N PRO A 68 -6.45 6.60 -8.98
CA PRO A 68 -7.88 6.56 -9.20
C PRO A 68 -8.34 7.53 -10.29
N ILE A 69 -7.45 8.43 -10.73
CA ILE A 69 -7.76 9.41 -11.77
C ILE A 69 -7.45 8.87 -13.15
N THR A 70 -6.24 8.32 -13.34
CA THR A 70 -5.76 7.87 -14.66
C THR A 70 -5.93 6.38 -14.89
N GLN A 71 -6.21 5.60 -13.86
CA GLN A 71 -6.28 4.15 -13.92
C GLN A 71 -7.57 3.61 -13.27
N LYS A 72 -8.70 4.25 -13.55
CA LYS A 72 -9.99 3.87 -12.95
C LYS A 72 -10.37 2.41 -13.19
N ASP A 73 -10.16 1.91 -14.40
CA ASP A 73 -10.51 0.55 -14.74
C ASP A 73 -9.62 -0.45 -14.01
N ASP A 74 -8.33 -0.13 -13.86
CA ASP A 74 -7.39 -0.96 -13.11
C ASP A 74 -7.74 -0.98 -11.62
N VAL A 75 -8.18 0.16 -11.06
CA VAL A 75 -8.64 0.23 -9.67
C VAL A 75 -9.88 -0.63 -9.48
N THR A 76 -10.84 -0.54 -10.38
CA THR A 76 -12.06 -1.36 -10.32
C THR A 76 -11.71 -2.85 -10.36
N GLN A 77 -10.82 -3.24 -11.27
CA GLN A 77 -10.40 -4.64 -11.38
C GLN A 77 -9.66 -5.11 -10.13
N ALA A 78 -8.82 -4.26 -9.56
CA ALA A 78 -8.10 -4.60 -8.32
C ALA A 78 -9.07 -4.82 -7.17
N ILE A 79 -10.12 -4.03 -7.06
CA ILE A 79 -11.17 -4.20 -6.03
C ILE A 79 -11.92 -5.52 -6.23
N VAL A 80 -12.27 -5.84 -7.47
CA VAL A 80 -12.97 -7.10 -7.80
C VAL A 80 -12.12 -8.32 -7.41
N ASP A 81 -10.82 -8.25 -7.66
CA ASP A 81 -9.89 -9.35 -7.40
C ASP A 81 -9.39 -9.40 -5.95
N ALA A 82 -9.68 -8.39 -5.15
CA ALA A 82 -9.17 -8.28 -3.78
C ALA A 82 -9.90 -9.21 -2.82
N ASP A 83 -9.15 -9.78 -1.90
CA ASP A 83 -9.68 -10.50 -0.75
C ASP A 83 -10.07 -9.54 0.38
N LEU A 84 -9.43 -8.37 0.41
CA LEU A 84 -9.67 -7.36 1.44
C LEU A 84 -9.49 -5.96 0.86
N VAL A 85 -10.39 -5.06 1.21
CA VAL A 85 -10.29 -3.63 0.86
C VAL A 85 -10.31 -2.82 2.15
N THR A 86 -9.33 -1.95 2.29
CA THR A 86 -9.20 -1.08 3.46
C THR A 86 -9.06 0.38 3.02
N THR A 87 -9.31 1.29 3.94
CA THR A 87 -9.15 2.72 3.67
C THR A 87 -8.64 3.45 4.92
N ALA A 88 -7.74 4.40 4.69
CA ALA A 88 -7.34 5.36 5.71
C ALA A 88 -7.74 6.75 5.20
N VAL A 89 -8.85 7.27 5.71
CA VAL A 89 -9.34 8.58 5.34
C VAL A 89 -8.95 9.55 6.45
N LEU A 90 -8.15 10.53 6.08
CA LEU A 90 -7.91 11.67 6.96
C LEU A 90 -9.15 12.56 6.90
N ALA A 91 -9.82 12.63 8.01
CA ALA A 91 -10.94 13.54 8.14
C ALA A 91 -10.44 15.01 8.16
#